data_d306e977a7a7ba3ff307d82ed75f3667
#
_entry.id   d306e977a7a7ba3ff307d82ed75f3667
#
_cell.length_a   1.000
_cell.length_b   1.000
_cell.length_c   1.000
_cell.angle_alpha   90.00
_cell.angle_beta   90.00
_cell.angle_gamma   90.00
#
_symmetry.space_group_name_H-M   'P 1'
#
loop_
_entity.id
_entity.type
_entity.pdbx_description
1 polymer ?
#
loop_
_entity_poly.entity_id
_entity_poly.type
_entity_poly.pdbx_seq_one_letter_code
_entity_poly.pdbx_strand_id
1 'polypeptide(L)'
;ALVSENKVLAHPACVDSIPTSANKEDHVSMGTIGIRQTREILDNVEHVVAIELLCAAQAYDLIGEEKPLRGGRGTRSAYEVIRRHVPYMEQDRDLYKDIETMVDVVRSGKIIAAVEDAAGALRGTGGPL
;
A
#
# COMPACT_ATOMS: atom_id res chain seq x y z
N ALA A 1 5.04 -10.68 7.90
CA ALA A 1 5.92 -9.81 8.69
C ALA A 1 5.34 -8.40 8.81
N LEU A 2 5.21 -7.62 7.72
CA LEU A 2 4.79 -6.20 7.73
C LEU A 2 3.46 -5.93 8.47
N VAL A 3 2.44 -6.75 8.26
CA VAL A 3 1.14 -6.62 8.96
C VAL A 3 1.28 -6.86 10.47
N SER A 4 2.13 -7.79 10.88
CA SER A 4 2.39 -8.05 12.31
C SER A 4 3.19 -6.92 12.94
N GLU A 5 4.17 -6.37 12.22
CA GLU A 5 4.94 -5.21 12.65
C GLU A 5 4.05 -3.97 12.82
N ASN A 6 3.13 -3.73 11.89
CA ASN A 6 2.16 -2.65 12.01
C ASN A 6 1.27 -2.75 13.27
N LYS A 7 0.99 -3.96 13.77
CA LYS A 7 0.29 -4.12 15.05
C LYS A 7 1.12 -3.64 16.25
N VAL A 8 2.43 -3.82 16.18
CA VAL A 8 3.35 -3.32 17.22
C VAL A 8 3.48 -1.81 17.12
N LEU A 9 3.68 -1.28 15.91
CA LEU A 9 3.79 0.15 15.65
C LEU A 9 2.51 0.93 15.97
N ALA A 10 1.35 0.29 15.87
CA ALA A 10 0.05 0.89 16.19
C ALA A 10 -0.21 1.02 17.71
N HIS A 11 0.75 0.61 18.57
CA HIS A 11 0.63 0.85 20.01
C HIS A 11 0.61 2.36 20.27
N PRO A 12 -0.44 2.92 20.94
CA PRO A 12 -0.60 4.35 21.06
C PRO A 12 0.54 4.98 21.88
N ALA A 13 1.33 5.86 21.29
CA ALA A 13 2.38 6.60 22.00
C ALA A 13 1.79 7.54 23.06
N CYS A 14 0.54 7.98 22.91
CA CYS A 14 -0.14 8.91 23.81
C CYS A 14 -0.62 8.30 25.13
N VAL A 15 -0.52 6.96 25.31
CA VAL A 15 -0.89 6.32 26.58
C VAL A 15 0.19 6.44 27.64
N ASP A 16 1.38 6.91 27.26
CA ASP A 16 2.51 7.07 28.15
C ASP A 16 2.93 8.54 28.27
N SER A 17 3.52 8.89 29.38
CA SER A 17 4.09 10.21 29.65
C SER A 17 5.22 10.10 30.65
N ILE A 18 6.14 11.04 30.59
CA ILE A 18 7.26 11.15 31.53
C ILE A 18 7.33 12.55 32.09
N PRO A 19 7.73 12.75 33.37
CA PRO A 19 7.99 14.09 33.88
C PRO A 19 9.25 14.68 33.23
N THR A 20 9.16 15.98 32.92
CA THR A 20 10.28 16.77 32.34
C THR A 20 10.54 18.03 33.14
N SER A 21 11.53 18.82 32.73
CA SER A 21 11.85 20.12 33.38
C SER A 21 12.04 20.02 34.91
N ALA A 22 12.81 19.01 35.35
CA ALA A 22 13.03 18.74 36.77
C ALA A 22 11.72 18.54 37.57
N ASN A 23 10.78 17.75 37.01
CA ASN A 23 9.46 17.48 37.56
C ASN A 23 8.51 18.69 37.63
N LYS A 24 8.76 19.74 36.88
CA LYS A 24 7.82 20.86 36.76
C LYS A 24 6.71 20.61 35.76
N GLU A 25 6.95 19.71 34.79
CA GLU A 25 5.98 19.25 33.79
C GLU A 25 5.75 17.75 34.00
N ASP A 26 4.54 17.38 34.31
CA ASP A 26 4.10 16.00 34.58
C ASP A 26 3.45 15.31 33.38
N HIS A 27 3.16 16.09 32.34
CA HIS A 27 2.58 15.58 31.10
C HIS A 27 3.28 16.16 29.87
N VAL A 28 3.80 15.26 29.02
CA VAL A 28 4.43 15.61 27.74
C VAL A 28 3.66 14.94 26.60
N SER A 29 3.36 15.73 25.56
CA SER A 29 2.72 15.19 24.34
C SER A 29 3.68 14.25 23.61
N MET A 30 3.23 13.03 23.31
CA MET A 30 3.95 12.04 22.50
C MET A 30 3.59 12.09 21.01
N GLY A 31 3.07 13.21 20.52
CA GLY A 31 2.64 13.39 19.13
C GLY A 31 3.74 13.13 18.10
N THR A 32 4.97 13.56 18.36
CA THR A 32 6.10 13.31 17.46
C THR A 32 6.43 11.84 17.33
N ILE A 33 6.34 11.06 18.41
CA ILE A 33 6.53 9.60 18.39
C ILE A 33 5.41 8.97 17.57
N GLY A 34 4.14 9.36 17.80
CA GLY A 34 3.00 8.89 17.05
C GLY A 34 3.12 9.14 15.54
N ILE A 35 3.59 10.33 15.14
CA ILE A 35 3.81 10.65 13.72
C ILE A 35 4.90 9.76 13.11
N ARG A 36 5.99 9.51 13.83
CA ARG A 36 7.04 8.60 13.34
C ARG A 36 6.54 7.18 13.13
N GLN A 37 5.81 6.64 14.11
CA GLN A 37 5.17 5.32 14.00
C GLN A 37 4.18 5.27 12.81
N THR A 38 3.37 6.31 12.64
CA THR A 38 2.43 6.41 11.53
C THR A 38 3.13 6.38 10.18
N ARG A 39 4.28 7.05 10.05
CA ARG A 39 5.07 7.03 8.81
C ARG A 39 5.58 5.62 8.49
N GLU A 40 6.13 4.92 9.48
CA GLU A 40 6.59 3.53 9.31
C GLU A 40 5.44 2.59 8.95
N ILE A 41 4.27 2.76 9.57
CA ILE A 41 3.05 2.01 9.23
C ILE A 41 2.64 2.27 7.78
N LEU A 42 2.68 3.52 7.33
CA LEU A 42 2.33 3.88 5.95
C LEU A 42 3.27 3.22 4.94
N ASP A 43 4.57 3.29 5.16
CA ASP A 43 5.57 2.62 4.32
C ASP A 43 5.31 1.10 4.25
N ASN A 44 5.00 0.46 5.37
CA ASN A 44 4.65 -0.96 5.41
C ASN A 44 3.34 -1.27 4.65
N VAL A 45 2.33 -0.41 4.76
CA VAL A 45 1.04 -0.58 4.06
C VAL A 45 1.24 -0.47 2.56
N GLU A 46 2.05 0.46 2.07
CA GLU A 46 2.36 0.59 0.65
C GLU A 46 3.01 -0.68 0.09
N HIS A 47 3.93 -1.29 0.83
CA HIS A 47 4.52 -2.58 0.47
C HIS A 47 3.50 -3.72 0.47
N VAL A 48 2.61 -3.78 1.47
CA VAL A 48 1.54 -4.79 1.52
C VAL A 48 0.62 -4.68 0.31
N VAL A 49 0.19 -3.46 -0.04
CA VAL A 49 -0.66 -3.21 -1.21
C VAL A 49 0.09 -3.55 -2.52
N ALA A 50 1.37 -3.19 -2.63
CA ALA A 50 2.19 -3.53 -3.80
C ALA A 50 2.27 -5.05 -4.01
N ILE A 51 2.53 -5.80 -2.94
CA ILE A 51 2.58 -7.28 -2.98
C ILE A 51 1.21 -7.87 -3.35
N GLU A 52 0.13 -7.35 -2.78
CA GLU A 52 -1.24 -7.79 -3.09
C GLU A 52 -1.55 -7.60 -4.58
N LEU A 53 -1.21 -6.44 -5.13
CA LEU A 53 -1.42 -6.13 -6.55
C LEU A 53 -0.59 -7.04 -7.47
N LEU A 54 0.65 -7.35 -7.12
CA LEU A 54 1.48 -8.31 -7.85
C LEU A 54 0.88 -9.71 -7.84
N CYS A 55 0.46 -10.18 -6.66
CA CYS A 55 -0.19 -11.49 -6.51
C CYS A 55 -1.51 -11.55 -7.29
N ALA A 56 -2.32 -10.48 -7.23
CA ALA A 56 -3.58 -10.40 -7.96
C ALA A 56 -3.37 -10.42 -9.48
N ALA A 57 -2.37 -9.67 -9.99
CA ALA A 57 -2.04 -9.69 -11.40
C ALA A 57 -1.54 -11.07 -11.86
N GLN A 58 -0.69 -11.73 -11.05
CA GLN A 58 -0.21 -13.07 -11.35
C GLN A 58 -1.35 -14.11 -11.36
N ALA A 59 -2.26 -14.03 -10.40
CA ALA A 59 -3.44 -14.89 -10.36
C ALA A 59 -4.36 -14.64 -11.56
N TYR A 60 -4.49 -13.38 -11.99
CA TYR A 60 -5.29 -13.01 -13.15
C TYR A 60 -4.75 -13.66 -14.43
N ASP A 61 -3.44 -13.68 -14.63
CA ASP A 61 -2.81 -14.36 -15.77
C ASP A 61 -3.05 -15.87 -15.74
N LEU A 62 -2.73 -16.52 -14.60
CA LEU A 62 -2.87 -17.97 -14.43
C LEU A 62 -4.30 -18.47 -14.68
N ILE A 63 -5.31 -17.75 -14.19
CA ILE A 63 -6.70 -18.08 -14.42
C ILE A 63 -7.06 -17.83 -15.91
N GLY A 64 -6.48 -16.77 -16.51
CA GLY A 64 -6.72 -16.40 -17.90
C GLY A 64 -6.19 -17.41 -18.91
N GLU A 65 -5.16 -18.18 -18.56
CA GLU A 65 -4.66 -19.30 -19.37
C GLU A 65 -5.71 -20.43 -19.50
N GLU A 66 -6.50 -20.68 -18.46
CA GLU A 66 -7.53 -21.73 -18.47
C GLU A 66 -8.85 -21.26 -19.08
N LYS A 67 -9.23 -20.00 -18.85
CA LYS A 67 -10.50 -19.42 -19.30
C LYS A 67 -10.38 -17.92 -19.57
N PRO A 68 -10.97 -17.41 -20.67
CA PRO A 68 -10.93 -15.97 -20.94
C PRO A 68 -11.61 -15.20 -19.80
N LEU A 69 -10.80 -14.44 -19.05
CA LEU A 69 -11.28 -13.60 -17.97
C LEU A 69 -11.96 -12.34 -18.51
N ARG A 70 -13.20 -12.12 -18.08
CA ARG A 70 -13.95 -10.88 -18.33
C ARG A 70 -13.86 -9.98 -17.09
N GLY A 71 -12.70 -9.37 -16.88
CA GLY A 71 -12.56 -8.34 -15.84
C GLY A 71 -13.38 -7.09 -16.18
N GLY A 72 -13.85 -6.38 -15.16
CA GLY A 72 -14.43 -5.05 -15.32
C GLY A 72 -13.41 -4.07 -15.93
N ARG A 73 -13.90 -2.96 -16.50
CA ARG A 73 -13.03 -1.95 -17.16
C ARG A 73 -11.93 -1.45 -16.24
N GLY A 74 -12.25 -1.09 -14.99
CA GLY A 74 -11.27 -0.64 -14.02
C GLY A 74 -10.24 -1.71 -13.65
N THR A 75 -10.68 -2.96 -13.40
CA THR A 75 -9.79 -4.09 -13.10
C THR A 75 -8.79 -4.33 -14.24
N ARG A 76 -9.26 -4.29 -15.48
CA ARG A 76 -8.41 -4.44 -16.66
C ARG A 76 -7.39 -3.32 -16.75
N SER A 77 -7.82 -2.08 -16.55
CA SER A 77 -6.93 -0.91 -16.59
C SER A 77 -5.86 -0.97 -15.51
N ALA A 78 -6.22 -1.35 -14.28
CA ALA A 78 -5.26 -1.59 -13.21
C ALA A 78 -4.23 -2.67 -13.58
N TYR A 79 -4.70 -3.82 -14.07
CA TYR A 79 -3.85 -4.91 -14.52
C TYR A 79 -2.87 -4.47 -15.63
N GLU A 80 -3.33 -3.71 -16.62
CA GLU A 80 -2.48 -3.19 -17.70
C GLU A 80 -1.39 -2.24 -17.19
N VAL A 81 -1.70 -1.41 -16.17
CA VAL A 81 -0.68 -0.58 -15.50
C VAL A 81 0.37 -1.45 -14.82
N ILE A 82 -0.06 -2.46 -14.05
CA ILE A 82 0.86 -3.36 -13.34
C ILE A 82 1.79 -4.06 -14.35
N ARG A 83 1.24 -4.64 -15.42
CA ARG A 83 2.01 -5.41 -16.41
C ARG A 83 2.94 -4.57 -17.29
N ARG A 84 2.70 -3.27 -17.40
CA ARG A 84 3.68 -2.35 -18.02
C ARG A 84 4.94 -2.13 -17.18
N HIS A 85 4.87 -2.35 -15.88
CA HIS A 85 5.99 -2.12 -14.95
C HIS A 85 6.63 -3.44 -14.49
N VAL A 86 5.84 -4.47 -14.27
CA VAL A 86 6.30 -5.78 -13.80
C VAL A 86 5.77 -6.88 -14.73
N PRO A 87 6.64 -7.62 -15.42
CA PRO A 87 6.22 -8.69 -16.32
C PRO A 87 5.66 -9.89 -15.57
N TYR A 88 4.93 -10.74 -16.28
CA TYR A 88 4.48 -12.04 -15.80
C TYR A 88 5.65 -12.88 -15.29
N MET A 89 5.44 -13.61 -14.23
CA MET A 89 6.44 -14.49 -13.63
C MET A 89 6.21 -15.94 -14.10
N GLU A 90 6.98 -16.33 -15.12
CA GLU A 90 6.96 -17.71 -15.65
C GLU A 90 7.75 -18.67 -14.76
N GLN A 91 8.84 -18.21 -14.18
CA GLN A 91 9.73 -18.95 -13.31
C GLN A 91 10.04 -18.14 -12.07
N ASP A 92 10.35 -18.82 -10.98
CA ASP A 92 10.72 -18.19 -9.72
C ASP A 92 11.94 -17.27 -9.91
N ARG A 93 11.89 -16.09 -9.31
CA ARG A 93 12.94 -15.08 -9.35
C ARG A 93 12.95 -14.22 -8.10
N ASP A 94 13.99 -13.45 -7.93
CA ASP A 94 14.06 -12.44 -6.88
C ASP A 94 13.00 -11.34 -7.11
N LEU A 95 12.01 -11.30 -6.22
CA LEU A 95 10.88 -10.36 -6.31
C LEU A 95 11.18 -8.98 -5.69
N TYR A 96 12.32 -8.79 -5.05
CA TYR A 96 12.63 -7.54 -4.37
C TYR A 96 12.47 -6.33 -5.30
N LYS A 97 13.06 -6.39 -6.49
CA LYS A 97 12.99 -5.29 -7.47
C LYS A 97 11.57 -5.05 -8.01
N ASP A 98 10.81 -6.12 -8.18
CA ASP A 98 9.42 -6.04 -8.62
C ASP A 98 8.55 -5.38 -7.56
N ILE A 99 8.76 -5.70 -6.28
CA ILE A 99 8.05 -5.10 -5.16
C ILE A 99 8.38 -3.61 -5.05
N GLU A 100 9.66 -3.22 -5.08
CA GLU A 100 10.07 -1.81 -5.04
C GLU A 100 9.46 -1.01 -6.21
N THR A 101 9.49 -1.57 -7.42
CA THR A 101 8.86 -0.96 -8.59
C THR A 101 7.36 -0.74 -8.36
N MET A 102 6.68 -1.72 -7.79
CA MET A 102 5.25 -1.60 -7.51
C MET A 102 4.94 -0.62 -6.38
N VAL A 103 5.78 -0.50 -5.36
CA VAL A 103 5.66 0.54 -4.32
C VAL A 103 5.69 1.92 -4.97
N ASP A 104 6.62 2.17 -5.89
CA ASP A 104 6.71 3.44 -6.63
C ASP A 104 5.45 3.69 -7.49
N VAL A 105 4.93 2.65 -8.13
CA VAL A 105 3.69 2.74 -8.91
C VAL A 105 2.49 3.07 -8.03
N VAL A 106 2.38 2.45 -6.85
CA VAL A 106 1.32 2.75 -5.86
C VAL A 106 1.43 4.20 -5.39
N ARG A 107 2.62 4.64 -4.98
CA ARG A 107 2.89 6.03 -4.53
C ARG A 107 2.57 7.07 -5.59
N SER A 108 2.80 6.74 -6.85
CA SER A 108 2.55 7.67 -7.97
C SER A 108 1.07 7.91 -8.28
N GLY A 109 0.15 7.10 -7.74
CA GLY A 109 -1.29 7.16 -8.05
C GLY A 109 -1.68 6.71 -9.46
N LYS A 110 -0.75 6.22 -10.28
CA LYS A 110 -1.00 5.82 -11.68
C LYS A 110 -2.10 4.77 -11.84
N ILE A 111 -2.21 3.83 -10.90
CA ILE A 111 -3.24 2.80 -10.95
C ILE A 111 -4.61 3.42 -10.75
N ILE A 112 -4.77 4.27 -9.75
CA ILE A 112 -6.05 4.96 -9.46
C ILE A 112 -6.45 5.82 -10.65
N ALA A 113 -5.55 6.64 -11.19
CA ALA A 113 -5.83 7.48 -12.35
C ALA A 113 -6.30 6.66 -13.56
N ALA A 114 -5.63 5.56 -13.87
CA ALA A 114 -6.01 4.70 -14.98
C ALA A 114 -7.36 4.00 -14.76
N VAL A 115 -7.69 3.62 -13.53
CA VAL A 115 -8.99 3.05 -13.18
C VAL A 115 -10.11 4.08 -13.33
N GLU A 116 -9.90 5.31 -12.86
CA GLU A 116 -10.89 6.39 -12.96
C GLU A 116 -11.13 6.83 -14.40
N ASP A 117 -10.08 6.87 -15.23
CA ASP A 117 -10.22 7.10 -16.67
C ASP A 117 -11.08 6.03 -17.37
N ALA A 118 -10.91 4.78 -16.99
CA ALA A 118 -11.60 3.67 -17.63
C ALA A 118 -13.02 3.45 -17.10
N ALA A 119 -13.28 3.68 -15.82
CA ALA A 119 -14.51 3.28 -15.13
C ALA A 119 -15.30 4.44 -14.52
N GLY A 120 -14.75 5.67 -14.52
CA GLY A 120 -15.26 6.84 -13.84
C GLY A 120 -14.74 6.97 -12.40
N ALA A 121 -14.95 8.12 -11.80
CA ALA A 121 -14.46 8.45 -10.47
C ALA A 121 -14.85 7.41 -9.42
N LEU A 122 -13.88 6.99 -8.63
CA LEU A 122 -14.10 6.07 -7.52
C LEU A 122 -14.78 6.82 -6.36
N ARG A 123 -15.84 6.21 -5.80
CA ARG A 123 -16.53 6.79 -4.64
C ARG A 123 -15.57 6.86 -3.45
N GLY A 124 -15.34 8.05 -2.92
CA GLY A 124 -14.49 8.29 -1.75
C GLY A 124 -13.07 8.78 -2.04
N THR A 125 -12.64 8.87 -3.31
CA THR A 125 -11.30 9.35 -3.67
C THR A 125 -11.22 10.85 -3.95
N GLY A 126 -12.31 11.61 -3.90
CA GLY A 126 -12.34 12.98 -4.39
C GLY A 126 -13.21 13.96 -3.61
N GLY A 127 -13.27 13.87 -2.29
CA GLY A 127 -13.82 14.94 -1.45
C GLY A 127 -12.69 15.76 -0.82
N PRO A 128 -12.79 17.12 -0.80
CA PRO A 128 -11.85 17.90 0.00
C PRO A 128 -12.02 17.49 1.49
N LEU A 129 -10.88 17.26 2.17
CA LEU A 129 -10.81 17.15 3.62
C LEU A 129 -11.18 18.47 4.26
#